data_f40406694f38e3283817f9047f0c0cd6
#
_entry.id   f40406694f38e3283817f9047f0c0cd6
#
_cell.length_a   1.000
_cell.length_b   1.000
_cell.length_c   1.000
_cell.angle_alpha   90.00
_cell.angle_beta   90.00
_cell.angle_gamma   90.00
#
_symmetry.space_group_name_H-M   'P 1'
#
loop_
_entity.id
_entity.type
_entity.pdbx_description
1 polymer ?
#
loop_
_entity_poly.entity_id
_entity_poly.type
_entity_poly.pdbx_seq_one_letter_code
_entity_poly.pdbx_strand_id
1 'polypeptide(L)'
;MKDKHRTKFVTKDIFKSSVIGAFTKLNPKYMMHNPVMFVVEIGFVIALLLSIFPELFGPTDGINNVRLYNIFVCVILFVTVLFANFAEAVAEGRGKAQAESLKKTQKDTKARLLKADGTETVVSSSELKKGDVVMVSAGEIIPNDGEVIEGTASVDESAITGESAPVLRESGGDFASVTGGTTVVSDWLKIRITSNPGESFLDKMIALVEGASRKKTPNEIALQILLVALTIIFMIVIVTLYPIGRYSGVTLPVSTLIALAVCLIPTTIGALLSAIGIAGMDRVTRFNVIAMSGKAVEACGDVDTM
;
A
#
# COMPACT_ATOMS: atom_id res chain seq x y z
N MET A 1 5.39 -20.94 -25.67
CA MET A 1 5.65 -19.62 -25.03
C MET A 1 5.88 -19.89 -23.54
N LYS A 2 7.12 -19.73 -23.04
CA LYS A 2 7.46 -20.01 -21.63
C LYS A 2 6.98 -18.86 -20.76
N ASP A 3 6.15 -19.19 -19.76
CA ASP A 3 5.73 -18.32 -18.64
C ASP A 3 6.95 -17.69 -17.91
N LYS A 4 7.37 -16.50 -18.30
CA LYS A 4 8.57 -15.83 -17.75
C LYS A 4 8.24 -14.74 -16.72
N HIS A 5 7.00 -14.58 -16.28
CA HIS A 5 6.62 -13.57 -15.27
C HIS A 5 5.78 -14.13 -14.12
N ARG A 6 6.26 -15.18 -13.45
CA ARG A 6 5.90 -15.39 -12.05
C ARG A 6 6.80 -14.47 -11.19
N THR A 7 6.46 -13.21 -11.10
CA THR A 7 7.00 -12.34 -10.06
C THR A 7 6.66 -12.96 -8.71
N LYS A 8 7.69 -13.31 -7.94
CA LYS A 8 7.52 -13.89 -6.60
C LYS A 8 6.64 -12.97 -5.79
N PHE A 9 5.58 -13.52 -5.20
CA PHE A 9 4.53 -12.80 -4.46
C PHE A 9 5.11 -11.93 -3.33
N VAL A 10 6.25 -12.30 -2.77
CA VAL A 10 7.02 -11.54 -1.78
C VAL A 10 8.50 -11.61 -2.18
N THR A 11 9.14 -10.46 -2.40
CA THR A 11 10.59 -10.38 -2.59
C THR A 11 11.30 -10.45 -1.23
N LYS A 12 12.58 -10.82 -1.21
CA LYS A 12 13.36 -10.89 0.05
C LYS A 12 13.39 -9.55 0.78
N ASP A 13 13.41 -8.44 0.05
CA ASP A 13 13.44 -7.09 0.62
C ASP A 13 12.10 -6.71 1.26
N ILE A 14 10.97 -7.04 0.61
CA ILE A 14 9.64 -6.86 1.19
C ILE A 14 9.48 -7.72 2.44
N PHE A 15 9.94 -8.97 2.42
CA PHE A 15 9.87 -9.85 3.59
C PHE A 15 10.67 -9.27 4.77
N LYS A 16 11.92 -8.85 4.54
CA LYS A 16 12.77 -8.28 5.59
C LYS A 16 12.19 -6.99 6.17
N SER A 17 11.73 -6.08 5.31
CA SER A 17 11.09 -4.84 5.75
C SER A 17 9.78 -5.09 6.50
N SER A 18 9.01 -6.11 6.10
CA SER A 18 7.75 -6.47 6.77
C SER A 18 7.97 -7.10 8.14
N VAL A 19 9.02 -7.90 8.31
CA VAL A 19 9.41 -8.41 9.62
C VAL A 19 9.77 -7.27 10.57
N ILE A 20 10.60 -6.34 10.13
CA ILE A 20 10.94 -5.15 10.92
C ILE A 20 9.67 -4.32 11.20
N GLY A 21 8.82 -4.13 10.18
CA GLY A 21 7.55 -3.42 10.28
C GLY A 21 6.61 -4.04 11.31
N ALA A 22 6.56 -5.37 11.41
CA ALA A 22 5.72 -6.08 12.39
C ALA A 22 6.08 -5.71 13.83
N PHE A 23 7.37 -5.54 14.12
CA PHE A 23 7.83 -5.13 15.45
C PHE A 23 7.65 -3.61 15.69
N THR A 24 7.91 -2.77 14.70
CA THR A 24 7.73 -1.32 14.86
C THR A 24 6.28 -0.92 15.04
N LYS A 25 5.36 -1.69 14.46
CA LYS A 25 3.90 -1.50 14.60
C LYS A 25 3.35 -1.95 15.96
N LEU A 26 4.14 -2.61 16.82
CA LEU A 26 3.77 -2.85 18.22
C LEU A 26 3.74 -1.56 19.07
N ASN A 27 4.00 -0.41 18.49
CA ASN A 27 3.88 0.86 19.19
C ASN A 27 2.38 1.18 19.42
N PRO A 28 1.93 1.39 20.67
CA PRO A 28 0.52 1.65 21.01
C PRO A 28 -0.10 2.81 20.22
N LYS A 29 0.69 3.86 19.92
CA LYS A 29 0.21 4.98 19.10
C LYS A 29 -0.21 4.56 17.70
N TYR A 30 0.46 3.56 17.16
CA TYR A 30 0.13 3.00 15.84
C TYR A 30 -1.12 2.11 15.95
N MET A 31 -1.16 1.23 16.95
CA MET A 31 -2.25 0.28 17.17
C MET A 31 -3.59 0.96 17.46
N MET A 32 -3.60 2.14 18.08
CA MET A 32 -4.82 2.93 18.31
C MET A 32 -5.62 3.26 17.04
N HIS A 33 -4.99 3.24 15.86
CA HIS A 33 -5.69 3.43 14.58
C HIS A 33 -6.54 2.22 14.18
N ASN A 34 -6.29 1.06 14.78
CA ASN A 34 -7.07 -0.16 14.61
C ASN A 34 -7.61 -0.61 15.98
N PRO A 35 -8.81 -0.17 16.37
CA PRO A 35 -9.32 -0.40 17.72
C PRO A 35 -9.45 -1.88 18.05
N VAL A 36 -9.71 -2.74 17.08
CA VAL A 36 -9.80 -4.21 17.26
C VAL A 36 -8.45 -4.78 17.69
N MET A 37 -7.38 -4.43 16.97
CA MET A 37 -6.03 -4.90 17.29
C MET A 37 -5.49 -4.27 18.58
N PHE A 38 -5.90 -3.05 18.88
CA PHE A 38 -5.54 -2.38 20.13
C PHE A 38 -6.08 -3.12 21.37
N VAL A 39 -7.32 -3.62 21.30
CA VAL A 39 -7.88 -4.46 22.38
C VAL A 39 -7.07 -5.74 22.58
N VAL A 40 -6.63 -6.38 21.49
CA VAL A 40 -5.79 -7.58 21.56
C VAL A 40 -4.41 -7.27 22.16
N GLU A 41 -3.83 -6.12 21.81
CA GLU A 41 -2.56 -5.66 22.40
C GLU A 41 -2.69 -5.41 23.92
N ILE A 42 -3.76 -4.76 24.35
CA ILE A 42 -4.07 -4.60 25.79
C ILE A 42 -4.19 -5.97 26.45
N GLY A 43 -4.91 -6.91 25.84
CA GLY A 43 -5.02 -8.28 26.31
C GLY A 43 -3.67 -8.99 26.44
N PHE A 44 -2.78 -8.79 25.46
CA PHE A 44 -1.42 -9.29 25.52
C PHE A 44 -0.62 -8.73 26.70
N VAL A 45 -0.68 -7.40 26.93
CA VAL A 45 0.01 -6.76 28.05
C VAL A 45 -0.51 -7.30 29.38
N ILE A 46 -1.82 -7.45 29.54
CA ILE A 46 -2.41 -8.02 30.76
C ILE A 46 -1.98 -9.48 30.92
N ALA A 47 -1.99 -10.30 29.85
CA ALA A 47 -1.55 -11.68 29.90
C ALA A 47 -0.05 -11.80 30.26
N LEU A 48 0.77 -10.86 29.80
CA LEU A 48 2.20 -10.78 30.17
C LEU A 48 2.36 -10.50 31.68
N LEU A 49 1.59 -9.54 32.21
CA LEU A 49 1.59 -9.25 33.67
C LEU A 49 1.13 -10.46 34.48
N LEU A 50 0.09 -11.18 34.04
CA LEU A 50 -0.39 -12.40 34.69
C LEU A 50 0.60 -13.57 34.59
N SER A 51 1.46 -13.59 33.57
CA SER A 51 2.53 -14.59 33.48
C SER A 51 3.61 -14.39 34.54
N ILE A 52 3.84 -13.10 34.92
CA ILE A 52 4.81 -12.74 35.97
C ILE A 52 4.15 -12.86 37.35
N PHE A 53 2.94 -12.29 37.49
CA PHE A 53 2.16 -12.22 38.73
C PHE A 53 0.80 -12.92 38.55
N PRO A 54 0.73 -14.28 38.67
CA PRO A 54 -0.49 -15.02 38.37
C PRO A 54 -1.72 -14.65 39.19
N GLU A 55 -1.54 -14.17 40.41
CA GLU A 55 -2.61 -13.84 41.37
C GLU A 55 -2.99 -12.36 41.37
N LEU A 56 -2.48 -11.55 40.42
CA LEU A 56 -2.67 -10.09 40.38
C LEU A 56 -4.15 -9.68 40.40
N PHE A 57 -5.03 -10.47 39.79
CA PHE A 57 -6.47 -10.19 39.70
C PHE A 57 -7.35 -11.18 40.52
N GLY A 58 -6.75 -11.88 41.47
CA GLY A 58 -7.48 -12.77 42.38
C GLY A 58 -7.06 -14.25 42.31
N PRO A 59 -7.68 -15.10 43.12
CA PRO A 59 -7.35 -16.52 43.17
C PRO A 59 -7.65 -17.20 41.83
N THR A 60 -6.79 -18.12 41.47
CA THR A 60 -6.81 -18.84 40.19
C THR A 60 -7.17 -20.32 40.38
N ASP A 61 -8.14 -20.57 41.27
CA ASP A 61 -8.59 -21.92 41.57
C ASP A 61 -9.10 -22.64 40.33
N GLY A 62 -8.76 -23.91 40.20
CA GLY A 62 -9.25 -24.80 39.11
C GLY A 62 -8.31 -24.95 37.90
N ILE A 63 -7.16 -24.27 37.84
CA ILE A 63 -6.16 -24.46 36.78
C ILE A 63 -4.88 -25.06 37.38
N ASN A 64 -4.53 -26.26 36.95
CA ASN A 64 -3.22 -26.83 37.23
C ASN A 64 -2.13 -26.02 36.52
N ASN A 65 -1.16 -25.49 37.28
CA ASN A 65 -0.04 -24.71 36.75
C ASN A 65 -0.46 -23.44 36.00
N VAL A 66 -1.17 -22.53 36.69
CA VAL A 66 -1.68 -21.24 36.19
C VAL A 66 -0.61 -20.40 35.46
N ARG A 67 0.62 -20.39 35.95
CA ARG A 67 1.72 -19.66 35.31
C ARG A 67 1.98 -20.17 33.89
N LEU A 68 2.03 -21.49 33.71
CA LEU A 68 2.25 -22.10 32.41
C LEU A 68 1.10 -21.77 31.46
N TYR A 69 -0.14 -21.85 31.94
CA TYR A 69 -1.33 -21.46 31.17
C TYR A 69 -1.25 -20.01 30.71
N ASN A 70 -0.93 -19.07 31.63
CA ASN A 70 -0.80 -17.64 31.30
C ASN A 70 0.31 -17.39 30.26
N ILE A 71 1.44 -18.10 30.36
CA ILE A 71 2.52 -18.03 29.37
C ILE A 71 2.03 -18.48 27.98
N PHE A 72 1.29 -19.59 27.90
CA PHE A 72 0.72 -20.04 26.62
C PHE A 72 -0.23 -19.01 26.03
N VAL A 73 -1.13 -18.47 26.82
CA VAL A 73 -2.05 -17.41 26.37
C VAL A 73 -1.25 -16.19 25.88
N CYS A 74 -0.26 -15.74 26.65
CA CYS A 74 0.60 -14.62 26.29
C CYS A 74 1.34 -14.85 24.96
N VAL A 75 1.92 -16.03 24.75
CA VAL A 75 2.62 -16.39 23.51
C VAL A 75 1.68 -16.41 22.32
N ILE A 76 0.49 -17.00 22.47
CA ILE A 76 -0.52 -17.02 21.39
C ILE A 76 -0.95 -15.62 21.02
N LEU A 77 -1.22 -14.75 22.00
CA LEU A 77 -1.59 -13.36 21.75
C LEU A 77 -0.48 -12.59 21.05
N PHE A 78 0.76 -12.75 21.51
CA PHE A 78 1.94 -12.12 20.89
C PHE A 78 2.08 -12.51 19.42
N VAL A 79 2.00 -13.82 19.14
CA VAL A 79 2.09 -14.34 17.77
C VAL A 79 0.93 -13.80 16.92
N THR A 80 -0.28 -13.72 17.47
CA THR A 80 -1.45 -13.18 16.77
C THR A 80 -1.25 -11.72 16.38
N VAL A 81 -0.82 -10.86 17.31
CA VAL A 81 -0.55 -9.44 17.03
C VAL A 81 0.59 -9.29 16.03
N LEU A 82 1.67 -10.05 16.23
CA LEU A 82 2.83 -10.00 15.34
C LEU A 82 2.47 -10.43 13.92
N PHE A 83 1.67 -11.49 13.78
CA PHE A 83 1.21 -11.97 12.47
C PHE A 83 0.30 -10.95 11.77
N ALA A 84 -0.62 -10.33 12.50
CA ALA A 84 -1.50 -9.29 11.95
C ALA A 84 -0.69 -8.08 11.45
N ASN A 85 0.25 -7.59 12.26
CA ASN A 85 1.14 -6.50 11.89
C ASN A 85 2.05 -6.86 10.71
N PHE A 86 2.52 -8.10 10.65
CA PHE A 86 3.31 -8.60 9.52
C PHE A 86 2.48 -8.61 8.23
N ALA A 87 1.26 -9.14 8.27
CA ALA A 87 0.37 -9.17 7.10
C ALA A 87 0.07 -7.75 6.56
N GLU A 88 -0.16 -6.80 7.45
CA GLU A 88 -0.35 -5.39 7.10
C GLU A 88 0.92 -4.76 6.51
N ALA A 89 2.09 -5.02 7.11
CA ALA A 89 3.37 -4.52 6.62
C ALA A 89 3.75 -5.08 5.24
N VAL A 90 3.42 -6.36 4.96
CA VAL A 90 3.58 -6.96 3.61
C VAL A 90 2.71 -6.23 2.60
N ALA A 91 1.46 -5.94 2.97
CA ALA A 91 0.53 -5.23 2.10
C ALA A 91 1.02 -3.81 1.76
N GLU A 92 1.49 -3.06 2.76
CA GLU A 92 2.07 -1.71 2.57
C GLU A 92 3.37 -1.74 1.77
N GLY A 93 4.25 -2.72 2.03
CA GLY A 93 5.53 -2.88 1.34
C GLY A 93 5.35 -3.10 -0.16
N ARG A 94 4.28 -3.77 -0.57
CA ARG A 94 3.94 -3.96 -1.98
C ARG A 94 3.53 -2.66 -2.65
N GLY A 95 2.69 -1.85 -2.00
CA GLY A 95 2.30 -0.54 -2.53
C GLY A 95 3.52 0.36 -2.75
N LYS A 96 4.46 0.38 -1.78
CA LYS A 96 5.71 1.16 -1.91
C LYS A 96 6.62 0.66 -3.03
N ALA A 97 6.79 -0.65 -3.18
CA ALA A 97 7.62 -1.23 -4.23
C ALA A 97 7.10 -0.90 -5.64
N GLN A 98 5.80 -0.79 -5.80
CA GLN A 98 5.17 -0.40 -7.06
C GLN A 98 5.43 1.08 -7.39
N ALA A 99 5.31 1.97 -6.40
CA ALA A 99 5.66 3.39 -6.53
C ALA A 99 7.16 3.59 -6.86
N GLU A 100 8.05 2.84 -6.20
CA GLU A 100 9.49 2.87 -6.50
C GLU A 100 9.82 2.37 -7.91
N SER A 101 9.08 1.39 -8.43
CA SER A 101 9.25 0.91 -9.80
C SER A 101 8.93 2.01 -10.81
N LEU A 102 7.84 2.76 -10.59
CA LEU A 102 7.48 3.92 -11.42
C LEU A 102 8.54 5.04 -11.30
N LYS A 103 9.05 5.33 -10.09
CA LYS A 103 10.14 6.31 -9.90
C LYS A 103 11.44 5.92 -10.61
N LYS A 104 11.76 4.63 -10.68
CA LYS A 104 12.96 4.18 -11.41
C LYS A 104 12.86 4.43 -12.90
N THR A 105 11.66 4.44 -13.46
CA THR A 105 11.43 4.78 -14.88
C THR A 105 11.64 6.28 -15.14
N GLN A 106 11.47 7.11 -14.11
CA GLN A 106 11.65 8.57 -14.18
C GLN A 106 13.07 9.06 -13.90
N LYS A 107 14.02 8.17 -13.50
CA LYS A 107 15.37 8.60 -13.09
C LYS A 107 16.14 9.27 -14.22
N ASP A 108 16.54 10.52 -13.93
CA ASP A 108 17.65 11.29 -14.52
C ASP A 108 17.96 10.97 -15.99
N THR A 109 16.96 11.20 -16.83
CA THR A 109 17.16 11.18 -18.27
C THR A 109 17.97 12.42 -18.66
N LYS A 110 19.06 12.22 -19.39
CA LYS A 110 19.81 13.34 -19.96
C LYS A 110 19.02 13.97 -21.09
N ALA A 111 18.86 15.27 -21.04
CA ALA A 111 18.16 16.07 -22.03
C ALA A 111 19.13 17.00 -22.76
N ARG A 112 18.99 17.12 -24.07
CA ARG A 112 19.71 18.10 -24.88
C ARG A 112 18.89 19.37 -24.95
N LEU A 113 19.20 20.32 -24.06
CA LEU A 113 18.57 21.65 -24.01
C LEU A 113 19.12 22.53 -25.13
N LEU A 114 18.24 23.05 -25.95
CA LEU A 114 18.56 24.06 -26.97
C LEU A 114 18.46 25.47 -26.38
N LYS A 115 19.60 26.18 -26.32
CA LYS A 115 19.57 27.56 -25.88
C LYS A 115 19.17 28.50 -27.03
N ALA A 116 18.81 29.74 -26.68
CA ALA A 116 18.41 30.77 -27.65
C ALA A 116 19.51 31.13 -28.68
N ASP A 117 20.77 30.84 -28.36
CA ASP A 117 21.93 31.00 -29.25
C ASP A 117 22.14 29.82 -30.21
N GLY A 118 21.30 28.80 -30.17
CA GLY A 118 21.39 27.58 -30.99
C GLY A 118 22.38 26.54 -30.44
N THR A 119 23.00 26.76 -29.28
CA THR A 119 23.92 25.80 -28.66
C THR A 119 23.13 24.72 -27.89
N GLU A 120 23.60 23.46 -28.01
CA GLU A 120 23.06 22.36 -27.23
C GLU A 120 23.86 22.19 -25.94
N THR A 121 23.14 22.02 -24.83
CA THR A 121 23.73 21.72 -23.53
C THR A 121 23.01 20.50 -22.94
N VAL A 122 23.78 19.50 -22.47
CA VAL A 122 23.22 18.31 -21.81
C VAL A 122 22.96 18.66 -20.37
N VAL A 123 21.68 18.56 -19.96
CA VAL A 123 21.19 18.79 -18.60
C VAL A 123 20.42 17.57 -18.09
N SER A 124 20.18 17.50 -16.79
CA SER A 124 19.25 16.49 -16.22
C SER A 124 17.80 16.88 -16.51
N SER A 125 16.93 15.89 -16.75
CA SER A 125 15.49 16.14 -16.91
C SER A 125 14.85 16.86 -15.70
N SER A 126 15.44 16.69 -14.52
CA SER A 126 15.01 17.37 -13.29
C SER A 126 15.33 18.89 -13.25
N GLU A 127 16.19 19.37 -14.14
CA GLU A 127 16.57 20.80 -14.24
C GLU A 127 15.73 21.55 -15.29
N LEU A 128 14.98 20.83 -16.13
CA LEU A 128 14.15 21.40 -17.18
C LEU A 128 12.98 22.17 -16.60
N LYS A 129 12.68 23.32 -17.18
CA LYS A 129 11.56 24.19 -16.80
C LYS A 129 10.57 24.32 -17.95
N LYS A 130 9.35 24.68 -17.60
CA LYS A 130 8.31 25.00 -18.57
C LYS A 130 8.80 26.13 -19.50
N GLY A 131 8.74 25.87 -20.80
CA GLY A 131 9.19 26.76 -21.86
C GLY A 131 10.56 26.42 -22.44
N ASP A 132 11.34 25.56 -21.77
CA ASP A 132 12.60 25.05 -22.31
C ASP A 132 12.36 24.23 -23.59
N VAL A 133 13.31 24.29 -24.51
CA VAL A 133 13.26 23.56 -25.76
C VAL A 133 14.35 22.48 -25.77
N VAL A 134 13.95 21.25 -26.02
CA VAL A 134 14.86 20.10 -26.05
C VAL A 134 14.81 19.42 -27.40
N MET A 135 15.95 18.81 -27.81
CA MET A 135 16.06 17.93 -28.95
C MET A 135 16.09 16.48 -28.48
N VAL A 136 15.24 15.63 -29.07
CA VAL A 136 15.19 14.19 -28.77
C VAL A 136 15.27 13.42 -30.08
N SER A 137 16.20 12.48 -30.17
CA SER A 137 16.44 11.67 -31.38
C SER A 137 16.02 10.21 -31.15
N ALA A 138 15.96 9.43 -32.23
CA ALA A 138 15.67 8.02 -32.18
C ALA A 138 16.55 7.27 -31.16
N GLY A 139 15.91 6.46 -30.30
CA GLY A 139 16.54 5.72 -29.20
C GLY A 139 16.65 6.52 -27.88
N GLU A 140 16.32 7.81 -27.89
CA GLU A 140 16.35 8.63 -26.68
C GLU A 140 14.96 8.67 -26.01
N ILE A 141 14.98 8.87 -24.69
CA ILE A 141 13.74 9.02 -23.89
C ILE A 141 13.36 10.50 -23.84
N ILE A 142 12.08 10.80 -24.03
CA ILE A 142 11.51 12.13 -23.86
C ILE A 142 11.63 12.53 -22.38
N PRO A 143 12.35 13.63 -22.08
CA PRO A 143 12.76 13.92 -20.70
C PRO A 143 11.64 14.44 -19.79
N ASN A 144 10.61 15.07 -20.36
CA ASN A 144 9.46 15.62 -19.62
C ASN A 144 8.28 15.82 -20.59
N ASP A 145 7.09 16.10 -20.05
CA ASP A 145 5.91 16.39 -20.86
C ASP A 145 6.12 17.66 -21.69
N GLY A 146 5.70 17.62 -22.94
CA GLY A 146 5.94 18.71 -23.84
C GLY A 146 5.02 18.73 -25.07
N GLU A 147 5.27 19.71 -25.93
CA GLU A 147 4.65 19.89 -27.21
C GLU A 147 5.69 19.88 -28.31
N VAL A 148 5.49 19.09 -29.34
CA VAL A 148 6.36 19.05 -30.52
C VAL A 148 6.22 20.34 -31.29
N ILE A 149 7.30 21.09 -31.45
CA ILE A 149 7.33 22.35 -32.21
C ILE A 149 7.94 22.17 -33.60
N GLU A 150 8.75 21.11 -33.79
CA GLU A 150 9.40 20.81 -35.06
C GLU A 150 9.76 19.31 -35.12
N GLY A 151 9.68 18.74 -36.31
CA GLY A 151 9.98 17.32 -36.54
C GLY A 151 8.74 16.42 -36.55
N THR A 152 8.95 15.18 -36.99
CA THR A 152 7.94 14.12 -37.01
C THR A 152 8.64 12.81 -36.68
N ALA A 153 8.10 12.08 -35.69
CA ALA A 153 8.73 10.84 -35.22
C ALA A 153 7.68 9.84 -34.70
N SER A 154 8.01 8.56 -34.77
CA SER A 154 7.27 7.52 -34.05
C SER A 154 7.76 7.44 -32.62
N VAL A 155 6.85 7.44 -31.67
CA VAL A 155 7.12 7.38 -30.25
C VAL A 155 6.49 6.13 -29.66
N ASP A 156 7.30 5.35 -28.94
CA ASP A 156 6.85 4.20 -28.15
C ASP A 156 6.34 4.70 -26.80
N GLU A 157 5.03 4.63 -26.62
CA GLU A 157 4.33 5.02 -25.40
C GLU A 157 3.92 3.80 -24.55
N SER A 158 4.38 2.60 -24.90
CA SER A 158 3.99 1.33 -24.25
C SER A 158 4.26 1.30 -22.76
N ALA A 159 5.29 2.00 -22.29
CA ALA A 159 5.61 2.13 -20.86
C ALA A 159 4.53 2.87 -20.06
N ILE A 160 3.72 3.71 -20.73
CA ILE A 160 2.68 4.56 -20.12
C ILE A 160 1.28 4.07 -20.49
N THR A 161 1.01 3.86 -21.77
CA THR A 161 -0.31 3.46 -22.28
C THR A 161 -0.51 1.95 -22.29
N GLY A 162 0.57 1.17 -22.27
CA GLY A 162 0.54 -0.28 -22.44
C GLY A 162 0.33 -0.74 -23.89
N GLU A 163 0.14 0.17 -24.83
CA GLU A 163 -0.01 -0.14 -26.24
C GLU A 163 1.35 -0.37 -26.89
N SER A 164 1.53 -1.50 -27.56
CA SER A 164 2.81 -1.88 -28.17
C SER A 164 3.07 -1.21 -29.52
N ALA A 165 2.08 -0.56 -30.12
CA ALA A 165 2.24 0.12 -31.40
C ALA A 165 2.76 1.54 -31.19
N PRO A 166 3.88 1.94 -31.83
CA PRO A 166 4.36 3.32 -31.77
C PRO A 166 3.33 4.29 -32.35
N VAL A 167 3.19 5.45 -31.71
CA VAL A 167 2.29 6.52 -32.12
C VAL A 167 3.09 7.59 -32.88
N LEU A 168 2.56 8.06 -34.00
CA LEU A 168 3.15 9.17 -34.73
C LEU A 168 2.93 10.47 -33.97
N ARG A 169 4.03 11.22 -33.75
CA ARG A 169 4.03 12.56 -33.15
C ARG A 169 4.63 13.56 -34.10
N GLU A 170 3.94 14.72 -34.26
CA GLU A 170 4.35 15.77 -35.19
C GLU A 170 3.99 17.15 -34.66
N SER A 171 4.55 18.19 -35.24
CA SER A 171 4.23 19.56 -34.86
C SER A 171 2.84 19.97 -35.34
N GLY A 172 2.05 20.54 -34.45
CA GLY A 172 0.70 21.07 -34.72
C GLY A 172 -0.41 20.02 -34.60
N GLY A 173 -1.58 20.48 -34.19
CA GLY A 173 -2.78 19.65 -34.01
C GLY A 173 -2.73 18.70 -32.82
N ASP A 174 -3.55 17.66 -32.90
CA ASP A 174 -3.78 16.70 -31.80
C ASP A 174 -2.58 15.78 -31.53
N PHE A 175 -1.65 15.66 -32.47
CA PHE A 175 -0.47 14.78 -32.39
C PHE A 175 0.78 15.47 -31.84
N ALA A 176 0.69 16.76 -31.49
CA ALA A 176 1.82 17.52 -30.99
C ALA A 176 2.18 17.23 -29.52
N SER A 177 1.25 16.69 -28.73
CA SER A 177 1.49 16.42 -27.31
C SER A 177 2.33 15.17 -27.13
N VAL A 178 3.39 15.25 -26.29
CA VAL A 178 4.24 14.11 -25.93
C VAL A 178 4.40 14.01 -24.41
N THR A 179 4.57 12.79 -23.94
CA THR A 179 4.65 12.49 -22.50
C THR A 179 6.08 12.10 -22.12
N GLY A 180 6.57 12.65 -21.02
CA GLY A 180 7.88 12.30 -20.47
C GLY A 180 7.97 10.81 -20.11
N GLY A 181 9.14 10.20 -20.33
CA GLY A 181 9.36 8.77 -20.09
C GLY A 181 9.04 7.85 -21.27
N THR A 182 8.48 8.37 -22.37
CA THR A 182 8.28 7.64 -23.64
C THR A 182 9.56 7.67 -24.49
N THR A 183 9.70 6.74 -25.43
CA THR A 183 10.91 6.59 -26.23
C THR A 183 10.67 6.95 -27.69
N VAL A 184 11.52 7.81 -28.27
CA VAL A 184 11.49 8.09 -29.70
C VAL A 184 12.06 6.89 -30.46
N VAL A 185 11.30 6.32 -31.39
CA VAL A 185 11.69 5.12 -32.14
C VAL A 185 12.34 5.45 -33.47
N SER A 186 11.85 6.49 -34.15
CA SER A 186 12.39 6.95 -35.44
C SER A 186 12.57 8.45 -35.45
N ASP A 187 13.48 8.92 -36.30
CA ASP A 187 13.74 10.34 -36.57
C ASP A 187 14.04 11.18 -35.31
N TRP A 188 13.60 12.42 -35.27
CA TRP A 188 13.85 13.34 -34.17
C TRP A 188 12.67 14.27 -33.94
N LEU A 189 12.56 14.79 -32.69
CA LEU A 189 11.58 15.77 -32.28
C LEU A 189 12.24 16.92 -31.55
N LYS A 190 11.80 18.12 -31.86
CA LYS A 190 12.09 19.33 -31.07
C LYS A 190 10.87 19.64 -30.21
N ILE A 191 11.05 19.59 -28.94
CA ILE A 191 9.96 19.58 -27.96
C ILE A 191 10.07 20.79 -27.06
N ARG A 192 9.01 21.55 -26.91
CA ARG A 192 8.87 22.59 -25.89
C ARG A 192 8.28 21.96 -24.64
N ILE A 193 8.97 22.06 -23.53
CA ILE A 193 8.53 21.53 -22.23
C ILE A 193 7.32 22.31 -21.73
N THR A 194 6.26 21.62 -21.33
CA THR A 194 5.00 22.21 -20.87
C THR A 194 4.76 22.09 -19.37
N SER A 195 5.52 21.23 -18.67
CA SER A 195 5.41 20.98 -17.23
C SER A 195 6.70 21.34 -16.49
N ASN A 196 6.58 21.83 -15.25
CA ASN A 196 7.72 21.97 -14.35
C ASN A 196 8.09 20.60 -13.73
N PRO A 197 9.31 20.46 -13.15
CA PRO A 197 9.66 19.29 -12.35
C PRO A 197 8.64 19.06 -11.22
N GLY A 198 8.15 17.84 -11.10
CA GLY A 198 7.10 17.48 -10.13
C GLY A 198 5.66 17.66 -10.62
N GLU A 199 5.45 18.24 -11.80
CA GLU A 199 4.11 18.49 -12.37
C GLU A 199 3.80 17.62 -13.62
N SER A 200 4.75 16.78 -14.05
CA SER A 200 4.55 15.91 -15.21
C SER A 200 3.43 14.89 -14.99
N PHE A 201 2.93 14.30 -16.06
CA PHE A 201 1.95 13.23 -15.99
C PHE A 201 2.44 12.05 -15.14
N LEU A 202 3.72 11.68 -15.31
CA LEU A 202 4.36 10.64 -14.48
C LEU A 202 4.47 11.07 -13.01
N ASP A 203 4.83 12.32 -12.72
CA ASP A 203 4.87 12.86 -11.35
C ASP A 203 3.50 12.78 -10.69
N LYS A 204 2.45 13.16 -11.41
CA LYS A 204 1.07 13.08 -10.92
C LYS A 204 0.65 11.63 -10.68
N MET A 205 1.02 10.70 -11.57
CA MET A 205 0.77 9.27 -11.40
C MET A 205 1.50 8.72 -10.17
N ILE A 206 2.78 9.06 -10.00
CA ILE A 206 3.56 8.67 -8.82
C ILE A 206 2.95 9.26 -7.55
N ALA A 207 2.59 10.55 -7.57
CA ALA A 207 1.94 11.21 -6.44
C ALA A 207 0.57 10.57 -6.10
N LEU A 208 -0.20 10.13 -7.10
CA LEU A 208 -1.43 9.37 -6.89
C LEU A 208 -1.18 7.99 -6.28
N VAL A 209 -0.09 7.33 -6.65
CA VAL A 209 0.29 6.02 -6.10
C VAL A 209 0.93 6.17 -4.71
N GLU A 210 1.77 7.19 -4.50
CA GLU A 210 2.44 7.46 -3.21
C GLU A 210 1.56 8.23 -2.22
N GLY A 211 0.87 9.25 -2.71
CA GLY A 211 0.03 10.16 -1.91
C GLY A 211 -1.40 9.67 -1.75
N ALA A 212 -1.75 8.56 -2.33
CA ALA A 212 -2.97 7.85 -1.99
C ALA A 212 -2.85 7.40 -0.53
N SER A 213 -3.06 8.34 0.41
CA SER A 213 -3.63 7.98 1.69
C SER A 213 -4.85 7.16 1.29
N ARG A 214 -4.69 5.85 1.41
CA ARG A 214 -5.62 4.87 0.92
C ARG A 214 -7.01 5.20 1.45
N LYS A 215 -7.82 5.87 0.62
CA LYS A 215 -9.22 6.12 0.96
C LYS A 215 -9.88 4.75 1.06
N LYS A 216 -10.31 4.41 2.27
CA LYS A 216 -11.03 3.16 2.51
C LYS A 216 -12.25 3.07 1.60
N THR A 217 -12.53 1.89 1.10
CA THR A 217 -13.74 1.64 0.30
C THR A 217 -14.98 1.71 1.19
N PRO A 218 -16.18 1.92 0.65
CA PRO A 218 -17.42 1.88 1.43
C PRO A 218 -17.60 0.54 2.18
N ASN A 219 -17.27 -0.58 1.54
CA ASN A 219 -17.34 -1.90 2.16
C ASN A 219 -16.28 -2.07 3.26
N GLU A 220 -15.07 -1.53 3.09
CA GLU A 220 -14.06 -1.48 4.15
C GLU A 220 -14.55 -0.69 5.37
N ILE A 221 -15.23 0.44 5.14
CA ILE A 221 -15.80 1.24 6.23
C ILE A 221 -16.92 0.49 6.93
N ALA A 222 -17.85 -0.12 6.17
CA ALA A 222 -18.95 -0.90 6.72
C ALA A 222 -18.45 -2.08 7.56
N LEU A 223 -17.47 -2.84 7.04
CA LEU A 223 -16.87 -3.94 7.78
C LEU A 223 -16.10 -3.46 9.01
N GLN A 224 -15.42 -2.33 8.95
CA GLN A 224 -14.73 -1.77 10.11
C GLN A 224 -15.74 -1.36 11.21
N ILE A 225 -16.86 -0.75 10.84
CA ILE A 225 -17.94 -0.41 11.78
C ILE A 225 -18.51 -1.69 12.42
N LEU A 226 -18.77 -2.73 11.61
CA LEU A 226 -19.25 -4.02 12.10
C LEU A 226 -18.25 -4.65 13.10
N LEU A 227 -16.96 -4.66 12.76
CA LEU A 227 -15.90 -5.20 13.62
C LEU A 227 -15.80 -4.46 14.96
N VAL A 228 -15.91 -3.13 14.94
CA VAL A 228 -15.90 -2.31 16.15
C VAL A 228 -17.13 -2.58 16.99
N ALA A 229 -18.33 -2.65 16.37
CA ALA A 229 -19.56 -2.96 17.06
C ALA A 229 -19.53 -4.35 17.73
N LEU A 230 -19.08 -5.37 17.01
CA LEU A 230 -18.89 -6.71 17.56
C LEU A 230 -17.88 -6.73 18.71
N THR A 231 -16.78 -6.01 18.57
CA THR A 231 -15.75 -5.90 19.62
C THR A 231 -16.36 -5.31 20.89
N ILE A 232 -17.16 -4.24 20.78
CA ILE A 232 -17.83 -3.62 21.93
C ILE A 232 -18.83 -4.59 22.58
N ILE A 233 -19.66 -5.27 21.77
CA ILE A 233 -20.62 -6.26 22.26
C ILE A 233 -19.90 -7.38 23.01
N PHE A 234 -18.85 -7.96 22.43
CA PHE A 234 -18.10 -9.04 23.07
C PHE A 234 -17.37 -8.58 24.33
N MET A 235 -16.84 -7.36 24.35
CA MET A 235 -16.24 -6.79 25.55
C MET A 235 -17.25 -6.65 26.69
N ILE A 236 -18.49 -6.20 26.41
CA ILE A 236 -19.55 -6.13 27.40
C ILE A 236 -19.89 -7.53 27.93
N VAL A 237 -20.04 -8.52 27.03
CA VAL A 237 -20.32 -9.91 27.42
C VAL A 237 -19.23 -10.45 28.32
N ILE A 238 -17.96 -10.25 27.99
CA ILE A 238 -16.83 -10.78 28.76
C ILE A 238 -16.71 -10.13 30.13
N VAL A 239 -16.89 -8.80 30.20
CA VAL A 239 -16.88 -8.08 31.48
C VAL A 239 -18.03 -8.54 32.39
N THR A 240 -19.21 -8.79 31.82
CA THR A 240 -20.35 -9.30 32.58
C THR A 240 -20.23 -10.77 32.96
N LEU A 241 -19.45 -11.56 32.19
CA LEU A 241 -19.26 -12.98 32.48
C LEU A 241 -18.55 -13.22 33.82
N TYR A 242 -17.65 -12.35 34.22
CA TYR A 242 -16.93 -12.46 35.50
C TYR A 242 -17.86 -12.43 36.73
N PRO A 243 -18.71 -11.40 36.94
CA PRO A 243 -19.64 -11.38 38.08
C PRO A 243 -20.70 -12.45 37.97
N ILE A 244 -21.18 -12.83 36.79
CA ILE A 244 -22.14 -13.90 36.57
C ILE A 244 -21.56 -15.25 36.99
N GLY A 245 -20.32 -15.53 36.54
CA GLY A 245 -19.60 -16.75 36.93
C GLY A 245 -19.46 -16.86 38.46
N ARG A 246 -19.05 -15.77 39.08
CA ARG A 246 -18.91 -15.71 40.53
C ARG A 246 -20.23 -15.95 41.30
N TYR A 247 -21.32 -15.39 40.80
CA TYR A 247 -22.66 -15.62 41.37
C TYR A 247 -23.09 -17.09 41.21
N SER A 248 -22.70 -17.74 40.09
CA SER A 248 -23.02 -19.15 39.81
C SER A 248 -22.07 -20.14 40.49
N GLY A 249 -21.09 -19.67 41.30
CA GLY A 249 -20.12 -20.52 41.97
C GLY A 249 -18.97 -21.00 41.07
N VAL A 250 -18.80 -20.40 39.89
CA VAL A 250 -17.73 -20.70 38.94
C VAL A 250 -16.66 -19.58 39.00
N THR A 251 -15.43 -19.94 39.28
CA THR A 251 -14.30 -19.00 39.21
C THR A 251 -13.74 -18.98 37.79
N LEU A 252 -13.78 -17.82 37.13
CA LEU A 252 -13.22 -17.60 35.81
C LEU A 252 -11.94 -16.76 35.93
N PRO A 253 -10.76 -17.34 35.71
CA PRO A 253 -9.51 -16.57 35.70
C PRO A 253 -9.52 -15.51 34.61
N VAL A 254 -8.92 -14.35 34.88
CA VAL A 254 -8.84 -13.23 33.93
C VAL A 254 -8.12 -13.63 32.63
N SER A 255 -7.12 -14.48 32.71
CA SER A 255 -6.45 -15.03 31.52
C SER A 255 -7.38 -15.81 30.59
N THR A 256 -8.34 -16.56 31.15
CA THR A 256 -9.36 -17.26 30.36
C THR A 256 -10.34 -16.27 29.72
N LEU A 257 -10.71 -15.19 30.41
CA LEU A 257 -11.54 -14.13 29.84
C LEU A 257 -10.84 -13.39 28.70
N ILE A 258 -9.55 -13.14 28.82
CA ILE A 258 -8.73 -12.54 27.77
C ILE A 258 -8.65 -13.47 26.55
N ALA A 259 -8.38 -14.75 26.77
CA ALA A 259 -8.35 -15.74 25.70
C ALA A 259 -9.70 -15.81 24.97
N LEU A 260 -10.80 -15.81 25.72
CA LEU A 260 -12.16 -15.78 25.18
C LEU A 260 -12.44 -14.49 24.39
N ALA A 261 -11.99 -13.31 24.88
CA ALA A 261 -12.08 -12.04 24.18
C ALA A 261 -11.48 -12.12 22.80
N VAL A 262 -10.25 -12.59 22.72
CA VAL A 262 -9.52 -12.67 21.45
C VAL A 262 -10.08 -13.72 20.51
N CYS A 263 -10.61 -14.82 21.03
CA CYS A 263 -11.30 -15.83 20.22
C CYS A 263 -12.61 -15.32 19.61
N LEU A 264 -13.34 -14.48 20.33
CA LEU A 264 -14.61 -13.93 19.86
C LEU A 264 -14.43 -12.76 18.90
N ILE A 265 -13.41 -11.94 19.11
CA ILE A 265 -13.11 -10.80 18.25
C ILE A 265 -12.51 -11.28 16.92
N PRO A 266 -13.11 -10.97 15.76
CA PRO A 266 -12.62 -11.43 14.46
C PRO A 266 -11.39 -10.64 13.99
N THR A 267 -10.25 -10.80 14.67
CA THR A 267 -9.01 -10.05 14.47
C THR A 267 -8.42 -10.21 13.07
N THR A 268 -8.58 -11.38 12.47
CA THR A 268 -8.05 -11.72 11.14
C THR A 268 -8.72 -10.92 10.03
N ILE A 269 -10.01 -10.60 10.14
CA ILE A 269 -10.74 -9.82 9.14
C ILE A 269 -10.20 -8.39 9.09
N GLY A 270 -9.91 -7.77 10.24
CA GLY A 270 -9.36 -6.42 10.30
C GLY A 270 -8.00 -6.28 9.60
N ALA A 271 -7.12 -7.26 9.75
CA ALA A 271 -5.82 -7.29 9.08
C ALA A 271 -5.94 -7.63 7.58
N LEU A 272 -6.82 -8.56 7.22
CA LEU A 272 -6.98 -9.04 5.84
C LEU A 272 -7.64 -7.99 4.93
N LEU A 273 -8.53 -7.17 5.47
CA LEU A 273 -9.29 -6.18 4.73
C LEU A 273 -8.37 -5.20 3.96
N SER A 274 -7.33 -4.73 4.62
CA SER A 274 -6.30 -3.89 4.01
C SER A 274 -5.52 -4.61 2.92
N ALA A 275 -5.19 -5.89 3.14
CA ALA A 275 -4.46 -6.70 2.17
C ALA A 275 -5.27 -6.99 0.90
N ILE A 276 -6.58 -7.21 1.01
CA ILE A 276 -7.47 -7.49 -0.12
C ILE A 276 -7.54 -6.30 -1.08
N GLY A 277 -7.73 -5.08 -0.57
CA GLY A 277 -7.80 -3.88 -1.41
C GLY A 277 -6.50 -3.63 -2.17
N ILE A 278 -5.33 -3.85 -1.55
CA ILE A 278 -4.02 -3.72 -2.21
C ILE A 278 -3.84 -4.83 -3.27
N ALA A 279 -4.23 -6.07 -2.97
CA ALA A 279 -4.16 -7.16 -3.93
C ALA A 279 -5.08 -6.93 -5.14
N GLY A 280 -6.23 -6.30 -4.94
CA GLY A 280 -7.14 -5.88 -6.01
C GLY A 280 -6.48 -4.88 -6.96
N MET A 281 -5.87 -3.82 -6.42
CA MET A 281 -5.13 -2.83 -7.21
C MET A 281 -3.94 -3.45 -7.97
N ASP A 282 -3.14 -4.32 -7.32
CA ASP A 282 -2.02 -5.02 -7.96
C ASP A 282 -2.49 -5.87 -9.16
N ARG A 283 -3.66 -6.53 -9.02
CA ARG A 283 -4.21 -7.35 -10.09
C ARG A 283 -4.61 -6.52 -11.31
N VAL A 284 -5.26 -5.38 -11.10
CA VAL A 284 -5.71 -4.47 -12.17
C VAL A 284 -4.50 -3.83 -12.87
N THR A 285 -3.48 -3.44 -12.13
CA THR A 285 -2.24 -2.87 -12.68
C THR A 285 -1.51 -3.84 -13.62
N ARG A 286 -1.60 -5.16 -13.40
CA ARG A 286 -1.03 -6.16 -14.32
C ARG A 286 -1.69 -6.21 -15.70
N PHE A 287 -2.86 -5.63 -15.82
CA PHE A 287 -3.57 -5.45 -17.09
C PHE A 287 -3.41 -4.03 -17.65
N ASN A 288 -2.33 -3.32 -17.24
CA ASN A 288 -2.02 -1.95 -17.65
C ASN A 288 -3.12 -0.92 -17.32
N VAL A 289 -3.93 -1.21 -16.30
CA VAL A 289 -4.94 -0.28 -15.78
C VAL A 289 -4.45 0.30 -14.47
N ILE A 290 -4.25 1.61 -14.41
CA ILE A 290 -3.88 2.31 -13.20
C ILE A 290 -5.15 2.78 -12.49
N ALA A 291 -5.47 2.13 -11.39
CA ALA A 291 -6.59 2.54 -10.57
C ALA A 291 -6.18 3.68 -9.61
N MET A 292 -6.95 4.74 -9.58
CA MET A 292 -6.72 5.90 -8.68
C MET A 292 -6.89 5.54 -7.19
N SER A 293 -7.63 4.47 -6.87
CA SER A 293 -7.84 4.00 -5.50
C SER A 293 -8.46 2.60 -5.48
N GLY A 294 -8.35 1.90 -4.35
CA GLY A 294 -9.06 0.64 -4.13
C GLY A 294 -10.59 0.79 -4.27
N LYS A 295 -11.12 1.97 -3.90
CA LYS A 295 -12.54 2.31 -4.11
C LYS A 295 -12.94 2.33 -5.58
N ALA A 296 -12.08 2.81 -6.48
CA ALA A 296 -12.35 2.81 -7.91
C ALA A 296 -12.40 1.38 -8.47
N VAL A 297 -11.49 0.50 -8.01
CA VAL A 297 -11.49 -0.91 -8.41
C VAL A 297 -12.76 -1.62 -7.96
N GLU A 298 -13.20 -1.38 -6.73
CA GLU A 298 -14.43 -1.95 -6.19
C GLU A 298 -15.66 -1.44 -6.95
N ALA A 299 -15.75 -0.12 -7.18
CA ALA A 299 -16.84 0.48 -7.94
C ALA A 299 -16.92 -0.05 -9.38
N CYS A 300 -15.77 -0.28 -10.02
CA CYS A 300 -15.75 -0.89 -11.37
C CYS A 300 -16.28 -2.34 -11.37
N GLY A 301 -16.17 -3.06 -10.26
CA GLY A 301 -16.74 -4.40 -10.11
C GLY A 301 -18.27 -4.41 -10.00
N ASP A 302 -18.87 -3.31 -9.58
CA ASP A 302 -20.31 -3.16 -9.37
C ASP A 302 -21.02 -2.48 -10.57
N VAL A 303 -20.29 -2.16 -11.65
CA VAL A 303 -20.87 -1.53 -12.86
C VAL A 303 -21.47 -2.59 -13.76
N ASP A 304 -22.80 -2.54 -13.91
CA ASP A 304 -23.56 -3.42 -14.80
C ASP A 304 -23.79 -2.81 -16.18
N THR A 305 -23.73 -1.49 -16.31
CA THR A 305 -23.99 -0.78 -17.56
C THR A 305 -23.03 0.41 -17.71
N MET A 306 -22.42 0.56 -18.88
CA MET A 306 -21.61 1.71 -19.30
C MET A 306 -22.37 2.54 -20.32
#